data_14f1d753551a5d89d44d1efea0792704
#
_entry.id   14f1d753551a5d89d44d1efea0792704
#
_cell.length_a   1.000
_cell.length_b   1.000
_cell.length_c   1.000
_cell.angle_alpha   90.00
_cell.angle_beta   90.00
_cell.angle_gamma   90.00
#
_symmetry.space_group_name_H-M   'P 1'
#
loop_
_entity.id
_entity.type
_entity.pdbx_description
1 polymer ?
#
loop_
_entity_poly.entity_id
_entity_poly.type
_entity_poly.pdbx_seq_one_letter_code
_entity_poly.pdbx_strand_id
1 'polypeptide(L)'
;MKLSISAAVLRGILIGLLLFGAVSAFGGGVLGAALDGGGVPLSYLDGTPFTDYLVPGLVLGAVIGGTQLAGAIGLLRRTSWALIATVVAGFGMMIWIFVEIALIRQYSDLQSIYFTLGALELILVYALLGLASTLVRGLVPAQDRVSR
;
A
#
# COMPACT_ATOMS: atom_id res chain seq x y z
N MET A 1 2.14 21.70 22.42
CA MET A 1 0.91 20.88 22.29
C MET A 1 1.32 19.54 21.67
N LYS A 2 1.38 18.44 22.45
CA LYS A 2 1.68 17.11 21.92
C LYS A 2 0.38 16.58 21.31
N LEU A 3 0.25 16.63 19.99
CA LEU A 3 -0.82 15.93 19.27
C LEU A 3 -0.54 14.42 19.39
N SER A 4 -1.10 13.77 20.41
CA SER A 4 -1.07 12.32 20.51
C SER A 4 -2.20 11.76 19.63
N ILE A 5 -1.88 11.47 18.37
CA ILE A 5 -2.82 10.77 17.49
C ILE A 5 -2.96 9.35 18.04
N SER A 6 -4.20 8.91 18.29
CA SER A 6 -4.44 7.58 18.84
C SER A 6 -4.15 6.49 17.80
N ALA A 7 -3.69 5.31 18.24
CA ALA A 7 -3.47 4.15 17.36
C ALA A 7 -4.74 3.75 16.58
N ALA A 8 -5.93 3.99 17.15
CA ALA A 8 -7.20 3.72 16.49
C ALA A 8 -7.42 4.65 15.30
N VAL A 9 -7.07 5.93 15.41
CA VAL A 9 -7.17 6.90 14.32
C VAL A 9 -6.18 6.55 13.20
N LEU A 10 -4.91 6.29 13.55
CA LEU A 10 -3.90 5.90 12.55
C LEU A 10 -4.32 4.64 11.79
N ARG A 11 -4.84 3.63 12.50
CA ARG A 11 -5.35 2.41 11.88
C ARG A 11 -6.54 2.69 10.97
N GLY A 12 -7.48 3.57 11.39
CA GLY A 12 -8.62 3.96 10.57
C GLY A 12 -8.20 4.64 9.27
N ILE A 13 -7.25 5.58 9.34
CA ILE A 13 -6.69 6.25 8.16
C ILE A 13 -6.03 5.21 7.24
N LEU A 14 -5.21 4.32 7.79
CA LEU A 14 -4.50 3.30 7.02
C LEU A 14 -5.47 2.35 6.30
N ILE A 15 -6.54 1.91 6.96
CA ILE A 15 -7.61 1.11 6.34
C ILE A 15 -8.26 1.88 5.17
N GLY A 16 -8.53 3.17 5.36
CA GLY A 16 -9.10 4.01 4.30
C GLY A 16 -8.18 4.11 3.07
N LEU A 17 -6.87 4.31 3.27
CA LEU A 17 -5.89 4.35 2.19
C LEU A 17 -5.81 3.02 1.45
N LEU A 18 -5.72 1.90 2.17
CA LEU A 18 -5.66 0.55 1.60
C LEU A 18 -6.94 0.22 0.80
N LEU A 19 -8.12 0.57 1.30
CA LEU A 19 -9.37 0.36 0.57
C LEU A 19 -9.45 1.21 -0.70
N PHE A 20 -9.00 2.47 -0.62
CA PHE A 20 -8.90 3.33 -1.79
C PHE A 20 -7.91 2.74 -2.82
N GLY A 21 -6.74 2.30 -2.38
CA GLY A 21 -5.75 1.63 -3.23
C GLY A 21 -6.31 0.36 -3.88
N ALA A 22 -7.01 -0.49 -3.10
CA ALA A 22 -7.63 -1.72 -3.61
C ALA A 22 -8.68 -1.43 -4.70
N VAL A 23 -9.63 -0.53 -4.42
CA VAL A 23 -10.69 -0.18 -5.39
C VAL A 23 -10.10 0.41 -6.66
N SER A 24 -9.12 1.30 -6.52
CA SER A 24 -8.45 1.92 -7.67
C SER A 24 -7.67 0.89 -8.49
N ALA A 25 -6.92 -0.01 -7.84
CA ALA A 25 -6.15 -1.05 -8.53
C ALA A 25 -7.06 -2.09 -9.21
N PHE A 26 -8.18 -2.48 -8.59
CA PHE A 26 -9.17 -3.34 -9.25
C PHE A 26 -9.81 -2.64 -10.45
N GLY A 27 -10.19 -1.35 -10.31
CA GLY A 27 -10.71 -0.56 -11.42
C GLY A 27 -9.72 -0.46 -12.59
N GLY A 28 -8.46 -0.09 -12.30
CA GLY A 28 -7.38 -0.05 -13.29
C GLY A 28 -7.11 -1.42 -13.91
N GLY A 29 -7.16 -2.48 -13.10
CA GLY A 29 -7.02 -3.86 -13.57
C GLY A 29 -8.11 -4.28 -14.57
N VAL A 30 -9.37 -3.92 -14.30
CA VAL A 30 -10.49 -4.16 -15.22
C VAL A 30 -10.31 -3.34 -16.50
N LEU A 31 -9.96 -2.05 -16.41
CA LEU A 31 -9.69 -1.21 -17.58
C LEU A 31 -8.56 -1.79 -18.43
N GLY A 32 -7.49 -2.24 -17.79
CA GLY A 32 -6.37 -2.89 -18.49
C GLY A 32 -6.78 -4.21 -19.13
N ALA A 33 -7.22 -5.18 -18.32
CA ALA A 33 -7.42 -6.55 -18.77
C ALA A 33 -8.67 -6.76 -19.62
N ALA A 34 -9.80 -6.09 -19.31
CA ALA A 34 -11.07 -6.31 -20.00
C ALA A 34 -11.36 -5.28 -21.10
N LEU A 35 -10.77 -4.08 -21.03
CA LEU A 35 -11.03 -2.99 -21.98
C LEU A 35 -9.76 -2.53 -22.70
N ASP A 36 -8.75 -3.39 -22.73
CA ASP A 36 -7.46 -3.16 -23.41
C ASP A 36 -6.87 -1.77 -23.15
N GLY A 37 -6.72 -1.46 -21.85
CA GLY A 37 -6.18 -0.19 -21.39
C GLY A 37 -7.21 0.92 -21.17
N GLY A 38 -8.49 0.70 -21.53
CA GLY A 38 -9.56 1.68 -21.27
C GLY A 38 -9.35 3.03 -21.95
N GLY A 39 -8.73 3.03 -23.16
CA GLY A 39 -8.43 4.25 -23.91
C GLY A 39 -6.97 4.72 -23.81
N VAL A 40 -6.12 4.02 -23.06
CA VAL A 40 -4.67 4.27 -23.07
C VAL A 40 -4.08 3.78 -24.42
N PRO A 41 -3.30 4.61 -25.15
CA PRO A 41 -2.75 4.22 -26.43
C PRO A 41 -1.85 2.97 -26.33
N LEU A 42 -2.04 1.99 -27.22
CA LEU A 42 -1.17 0.80 -27.29
C LEU A 42 0.30 1.16 -27.60
N SER A 43 0.54 2.29 -28.26
CA SER A 43 1.89 2.80 -28.51
C SER A 43 2.71 3.05 -27.23
N TYR A 44 2.07 3.15 -26.07
CA TYR A 44 2.78 3.24 -24.79
C TYR A 44 3.47 1.93 -24.40
N LEU A 45 3.06 0.81 -25.02
CA LEU A 45 3.70 -0.49 -24.84
C LEU A 45 4.86 -0.74 -25.80
N ASP A 46 5.13 0.18 -26.74
CA ASP A 46 6.22 0.04 -27.71
C ASP A 46 7.58 -0.08 -26.99
N GLY A 47 8.32 -1.14 -27.32
CA GLY A 47 9.59 -1.46 -26.67
C GLY A 47 9.48 -2.14 -25.30
N THR A 48 8.26 -2.45 -24.83
CA THR A 48 8.01 -3.32 -23.68
C THR A 48 7.80 -4.77 -24.12
N PRO A 49 7.83 -5.76 -23.21
CA PRO A 49 7.52 -7.14 -23.54
C PRO A 49 6.01 -7.41 -23.75
N PHE A 50 5.16 -6.41 -23.63
CA PHE A 50 3.70 -6.53 -23.68
C PHE A 50 3.18 -6.04 -25.03
N THR A 51 2.23 -6.78 -25.60
CA THR A 51 1.52 -6.42 -26.85
C THR A 51 0.13 -5.85 -26.61
N ASP A 52 -0.36 -6.00 -25.39
CA ASP A 52 -1.66 -5.54 -24.92
C ASP A 52 -1.62 -5.25 -23.42
N TYR A 53 -2.72 -4.73 -22.87
CA TYR A 53 -2.83 -4.39 -21.44
C TYR A 53 -3.35 -5.53 -20.55
N LEU A 54 -3.52 -6.76 -21.09
CA LEU A 54 -4.06 -7.88 -20.31
C LEU A 54 -3.18 -8.22 -19.12
N VAL A 55 -1.89 -8.50 -19.37
CA VAL A 55 -0.95 -8.88 -18.29
C VAL A 55 -0.72 -7.73 -17.31
N PRO A 56 -0.40 -6.49 -17.74
CA PRO A 56 -0.33 -5.35 -16.83
C PRO A 56 -1.59 -5.15 -16.00
N GLY A 57 -2.77 -5.25 -16.61
CA GLY A 57 -4.04 -5.11 -15.92
C GLY A 57 -4.29 -6.22 -14.89
N LEU A 58 -3.97 -7.47 -15.21
CA LEU A 58 -4.08 -8.59 -14.26
C LEU A 58 -3.12 -8.41 -13.08
N VAL A 59 -1.88 -7.99 -13.30
CA VAL A 59 -0.93 -7.72 -12.21
C VAL A 59 -1.43 -6.58 -11.34
N LEU A 60 -1.88 -5.47 -11.94
CA LEU A 60 -2.43 -4.34 -11.20
C LEU A 60 -3.65 -4.77 -10.36
N GLY A 61 -4.62 -5.43 -10.96
CA GLY A 61 -5.83 -5.84 -10.25
C GLY A 61 -5.55 -6.93 -9.21
N ALA A 62 -5.02 -8.08 -9.64
CA ALA A 62 -4.91 -9.26 -8.76
C ALA A 62 -3.78 -9.10 -7.72
N VAL A 63 -2.61 -8.60 -8.11
CA VAL A 63 -1.47 -8.51 -7.18
C VAL A 63 -1.56 -7.24 -6.35
N ILE A 64 -1.61 -6.07 -6.99
CA ILE A 64 -1.63 -4.81 -6.25
C ILE A 64 -2.97 -4.63 -5.52
N GLY A 65 -4.10 -4.76 -6.22
CA GLY A 65 -5.42 -4.68 -5.60
C GLY A 65 -5.65 -5.73 -4.53
N GLY A 66 -5.20 -6.98 -4.77
CA GLY A 66 -5.30 -8.09 -3.82
C GLY A 66 -4.48 -7.86 -2.55
N THR A 67 -3.25 -7.37 -2.65
CA THR A 67 -2.41 -7.06 -1.46
C THR A 67 -2.97 -5.89 -0.66
N GLN A 68 -3.46 -4.85 -1.32
CA GLN A 68 -4.14 -3.71 -0.68
C GLN A 68 -5.38 -4.18 0.11
N LEU A 69 -6.23 -4.99 -0.53
CA LEU A 69 -7.42 -5.54 0.11
C LEU A 69 -7.07 -6.46 1.29
N ALA A 70 -6.04 -7.32 1.14
CA ALA A 70 -5.58 -8.18 2.22
C ALA A 70 -5.10 -7.37 3.43
N GLY A 71 -4.32 -6.30 3.22
CA GLY A 71 -3.90 -5.37 4.27
C GLY A 71 -5.10 -4.75 5.00
N ALA A 72 -6.08 -4.24 4.25
CA ALA A 72 -7.29 -3.64 4.82
C ALA A 72 -8.09 -4.65 5.66
N ILE A 73 -8.34 -5.86 5.14
CA ILE A 73 -9.05 -6.92 5.86
C ILE A 73 -8.29 -7.33 7.12
N GLY A 74 -6.97 -7.50 7.02
CA GLY A 74 -6.12 -7.84 8.15
C GLY A 74 -6.23 -6.82 9.29
N LEU A 75 -6.17 -5.52 8.97
CA LEU A 75 -6.31 -4.43 9.94
C LEU A 75 -7.72 -4.34 10.52
N LEU A 76 -8.76 -4.56 9.70
CA LEU A 76 -10.16 -4.59 10.17
C LEU A 76 -10.37 -5.73 11.17
N ARG A 77 -9.86 -6.93 10.85
CA ARG A 77 -9.96 -8.13 11.69
C ARG A 77 -8.93 -8.19 12.81
N ARG A 78 -8.00 -7.25 12.89
CA ARG A 78 -6.92 -7.18 13.89
C ARG A 78 -6.08 -8.46 13.95
N THR A 79 -5.76 -9.02 12.80
CA THR A 79 -4.95 -10.24 12.69
C THR A 79 -3.47 -9.95 12.95
N SER A 80 -2.71 -10.96 13.37
CA SER A 80 -1.26 -10.82 13.65
C SER A 80 -0.44 -10.50 12.40
N TRP A 81 -0.89 -10.90 11.22
CA TRP A 81 -0.21 -10.66 9.93
C TRP A 81 -0.58 -9.31 9.26
N ALA A 82 -1.55 -8.55 9.85
CA ALA A 82 -2.10 -7.33 9.24
C ALA A 82 -1.03 -6.31 8.86
N LEU A 83 -0.08 -6.02 9.75
CA LEU A 83 0.97 -5.03 9.49
C LEU A 83 1.92 -5.50 8.38
N ILE A 84 2.26 -6.79 8.36
CA ILE A 84 3.11 -7.36 7.29
C ILE A 84 2.39 -7.24 5.95
N ALA A 85 1.11 -7.62 5.87
CA ALA A 85 0.33 -7.48 4.65
C ALA A 85 0.25 -6.02 4.17
N THR A 86 0.12 -5.07 5.09
CA THR A 86 0.12 -3.64 4.76
C THR A 86 1.48 -3.16 4.24
N VAL A 87 2.58 -3.64 4.83
CA VAL A 87 3.92 -3.35 4.32
C VAL A 87 4.11 -3.89 2.91
N VAL A 88 3.66 -5.11 2.64
CA VAL A 88 3.68 -5.71 1.31
C VAL A 88 2.84 -4.90 0.32
N ALA A 89 1.66 -4.43 0.74
CA ALA A 89 0.78 -3.60 -0.08
C ALA A 89 1.43 -2.25 -0.43
N GLY A 90 1.99 -1.54 0.55
CA GLY A 90 2.63 -0.23 0.34
C GLY A 90 3.86 -0.33 -0.57
N PHE A 91 4.76 -1.27 -0.32
CA PHE A 91 5.90 -1.51 -1.21
C PHE A 91 5.45 -2.00 -2.59
N GLY A 92 4.47 -2.89 -2.65
CA GLY A 92 3.91 -3.37 -3.92
C GLY A 92 3.41 -2.23 -4.80
N MET A 93 2.66 -1.30 -4.22
CA MET A 93 2.17 -0.11 -4.92
C MET A 93 3.33 0.76 -5.44
N MET A 94 4.32 1.06 -4.60
CA MET A 94 5.47 1.87 -5.02
C MET A 94 6.30 1.20 -6.12
N ILE A 95 6.55 -0.11 -5.98
CA ILE A 95 7.28 -0.89 -6.98
C ILE A 95 6.51 -0.93 -8.30
N TRP A 96 5.19 -1.13 -8.23
CA TRP A 96 4.34 -1.12 -9.44
C TRP A 96 4.48 0.20 -10.20
N ILE A 97 4.33 1.34 -9.53
CA ILE A 97 4.47 2.65 -10.15
C ILE A 97 5.87 2.85 -10.75
N PHE A 98 6.91 2.44 -10.03
CA PHE A 98 8.28 2.51 -10.54
C PHE A 98 8.46 1.67 -11.81
N VAL A 99 7.96 0.43 -11.84
CA VAL A 99 8.01 -0.46 -12.99
C VAL A 99 7.20 0.11 -14.15
N GLU A 100 6.01 0.64 -13.88
CA GLU A 100 5.14 1.26 -14.88
C GLU A 100 5.86 2.43 -15.58
N ILE A 101 6.44 3.36 -14.82
CA ILE A 101 7.20 4.50 -15.39
C ILE A 101 8.41 4.01 -16.19
N ALA A 102 9.13 3.02 -15.67
CA ALA A 102 10.32 2.48 -16.34
C ALA A 102 10.00 1.79 -17.68
N LEU A 103 8.85 1.11 -17.77
CA LEU A 103 8.43 0.40 -18.96
C LEU A 103 7.75 1.32 -19.98
N ILE A 104 6.73 2.06 -19.54
CA ILE A 104 5.90 2.89 -20.43
C ILE A 104 6.59 4.19 -20.80
N ARG A 105 7.52 4.69 -19.94
CA ARG A 105 8.24 5.97 -20.12
C ARG A 105 7.33 7.18 -20.29
N GLN A 106 6.10 7.08 -19.83
CA GLN A 106 5.12 8.14 -19.79
C GLN A 106 4.83 8.46 -18.33
N TYR A 107 4.79 9.74 -18.01
CA TYR A 107 4.49 10.22 -16.66
C TYR A 107 3.06 10.77 -16.61
N SER A 108 2.36 10.46 -15.54
CA SER A 108 1.07 11.07 -15.22
C SER A 108 1.00 11.41 -13.72
N ASP A 109 0.16 12.37 -13.38
CA ASP A 109 -0.06 12.76 -11.97
C ASP A 109 -0.60 11.60 -11.12
N LEU A 110 -1.32 10.66 -11.74
CA LEU A 110 -1.80 9.46 -11.06
C LEU A 110 -0.66 8.62 -10.48
N GLN A 111 0.45 8.50 -11.18
CA GLN A 111 1.63 7.77 -10.71
C GLN A 111 2.20 8.42 -9.44
N SER A 112 2.29 9.76 -9.38
CA SER A 112 2.71 10.46 -8.17
C SER A 112 1.73 10.26 -7.01
N ILE A 113 0.43 10.29 -7.29
CA ILE A 113 -0.61 10.08 -6.28
C ILE A 113 -0.49 8.67 -5.68
N TYR A 114 -0.40 7.63 -6.51
CA TYR A 114 -0.32 6.24 -6.02
C TYR A 114 1.04 5.90 -5.40
N PHE A 115 2.14 6.47 -5.89
CA PHE A 115 3.42 6.35 -5.22
C PHE A 115 3.38 6.96 -3.81
N THR A 116 2.80 8.14 -3.69
CA THR A 116 2.61 8.82 -2.40
C THR A 116 1.68 8.02 -1.48
N LEU A 117 0.62 7.41 -2.03
CA LEU A 117 -0.28 6.53 -1.29
C LEU A 117 0.50 5.39 -0.63
N GLY A 118 1.30 4.64 -1.40
CA GLY A 118 2.12 3.55 -0.87
C GLY A 118 3.13 4.04 0.19
N ALA A 119 3.76 5.19 -0.03
CA ALA A 119 4.67 5.78 0.95
C ALA A 119 3.96 6.16 2.26
N LEU A 120 2.76 6.75 2.19
CA LEU A 120 1.95 7.09 3.37
C LEU A 120 1.53 5.83 4.14
N GLU A 121 1.17 4.74 3.45
CA GLU A 121 0.86 3.46 4.09
C GLU A 121 2.04 2.97 4.94
N LEU A 122 3.27 3.01 4.40
CA LEU A 122 4.48 2.60 5.11
C LEU A 122 4.79 3.51 6.30
N ILE A 123 4.63 4.83 6.15
CA ILE A 123 4.81 5.80 7.25
C ILE A 123 3.82 5.53 8.38
N LEU A 124 2.55 5.24 8.06
CA LEU A 124 1.54 4.94 9.06
C LEU A 124 1.79 3.60 9.77
N VAL A 125 2.28 2.57 9.05
CA VAL A 125 2.71 1.32 9.68
C VAL A 125 3.85 1.58 10.65
N TYR A 126 4.86 2.35 10.25
CA TYR A 126 5.97 2.71 11.12
C TYR A 126 5.50 3.47 12.37
N ALA A 127 4.56 4.41 12.21
CA ALA A 127 3.97 5.13 13.33
C ALA A 127 3.20 4.20 14.29
N LEU A 128 2.44 3.23 13.77
CA LEU A 128 1.75 2.22 14.58
C LEU A 128 2.72 1.33 15.36
N LEU A 129 3.82 0.90 14.75
CA LEU A 129 4.87 0.12 15.40
C LEU A 129 5.58 0.93 16.49
N GLY A 130 5.86 2.21 16.25
CA GLY A 130 6.44 3.13 17.22
C GLY A 130 5.56 3.32 18.47
N LEU A 131 4.26 3.49 18.28
CA LEU A 131 3.29 3.58 19.35
C LEU A 131 3.20 2.28 20.16
N ALA A 132 3.18 1.11 19.49
CA ALA A 132 3.16 -0.18 20.16
C ALA A 132 4.40 -0.39 21.04
N SER A 133 5.59 -0.05 20.55
CA SER A 133 6.85 -0.17 21.28
C SER A 133 6.90 0.74 22.52
N THR A 134 6.29 1.90 22.46
CA THR A 134 6.20 2.84 23.58
C THR A 134 5.27 2.33 24.68
N LEU A 135 4.14 1.74 24.28
CA LEU A 135 3.20 1.09 25.20
C LEU A 135 3.83 -0.10 25.91
N VAL A 136 4.54 -0.96 25.18
CA VAL A 136 5.23 -2.13 25.76
C VAL A 136 6.30 -1.70 26.77
N ARG A 137 7.08 -0.66 26.46
CA ARG A 137 8.08 -0.13 27.38
C ARG A 137 7.47 0.48 28.67
N GLY A 138 6.27 1.02 28.57
CA GLY A 138 5.54 1.56 29.75
C GLY A 138 4.92 0.47 30.63
N LEU A 139 4.74 -0.75 30.13
CA LEU A 139 4.16 -1.89 30.83
C LEU A 139 5.20 -2.81 31.47
N VAL A 140 6.48 -2.70 31.08
CA VAL A 140 7.58 -3.43 31.74
C VAL A 140 7.96 -2.64 32.98
N PRO A 141 7.68 -3.14 34.21
CA PRO A 141 8.16 -2.51 35.42
C PRO A 141 9.67 -2.40 35.34
N ALA A 142 10.24 -1.30 35.81
CA ALA A 142 11.66 -1.17 35.98
C ALA A 142 12.12 -2.25 36.99
N GLN A 143 12.45 -3.45 36.48
CA GLN A 143 13.11 -4.46 37.30
C GLN A 143 14.49 -3.96 37.64
N ASP A 144 14.71 -3.89 38.96
CA ASP A 144 15.98 -3.87 39.65
C ASP A 144 16.83 -2.59 39.60
N ARG A 145 16.42 -1.66 40.47
CA ARG A 145 17.45 -1.01 41.29
C ARG A 145 17.40 -1.58 42.71
N VAL A 146 17.64 -2.86 42.86
CA VAL A 146 17.95 -3.46 44.15
C VAL A 146 19.18 -4.34 43.92
N SER A 147 20.35 -3.73 44.04
CA SER A 147 21.57 -4.35 44.52
C SER A 147 22.69 -3.33 44.51
N ARG A 148 22.75 -2.52 45.56
CA ARG A 148 24.06 -2.23 46.29
C ARG A 148 23.76 -1.37 47.51
#